data_fc33ec5897bfa86240fdcfeadb4e12b9
#
_entry.id   fc33ec5897bfa86240fdcfeadb4e12b9
#
_cell.length_a   1.000
_cell.length_b   1.000
_cell.length_c   1.000
_cell.angle_alpha   90.00
_cell.angle_beta   90.00
_cell.angle_gamma   90.00
#
_symmetry.space_group_name_H-M   'P 1'
#
loop_
_entity.id
_entity.type
_entity.pdbx_description
1 polymer ?
#
loop_
_entity_poly.entity_id
_entity_poly.type
_entity_poly.pdbx_seq_one_letter_code
_entity_poly.pdbx_strand_id
1 'polypeptide(L)'
;MKISTNESSTTAYAPIHPDYQFINPATLREEDEICFIRAQNCCVCYVDIVDSTITTSSINNPEKVRKYYEIFLNTMAAIARNFGAKIIKNVGDCLIFCYPRTSDPSNKSAFNDVLECCITMIDARNTINQKMHEEELPSLSYRISADYGRVEVARSATSESDDLFGPIMNMCSKINSKAPTNGIAIGDGLYKILQSFSSFSSLEDNCYHFEEIITPEG
;
A
#
# COMPACT_ATOMS: atom_id res chain seq x y z
N MET A 1 -11.55 -22.81 23.95
CA MET A 1 -12.49 -23.84 23.46
C MET A 1 -11.74 -24.59 22.36
N LYS A 2 -11.30 -25.83 22.66
CA LYS A 2 -10.59 -26.68 21.69
C LYS A 2 -11.64 -27.33 20.82
N ILE A 3 -11.63 -27.06 19.51
CA ILE A 3 -12.38 -27.84 18.54
C ILE A 3 -11.43 -28.91 18.02
N SER A 4 -11.68 -30.14 18.43
CA SER A 4 -11.08 -31.35 17.88
C SER A 4 -11.87 -31.71 16.64
N THR A 5 -11.27 -31.62 15.46
CA THR A 5 -11.81 -32.22 14.25
C THR A 5 -10.87 -33.29 13.77
N ASN A 6 -11.16 -34.53 14.17
CA ASN A 6 -10.80 -35.71 13.41
C ASN A 6 -11.86 -35.86 12.32
N GLU A 7 -11.54 -35.46 11.13
CA GLU A 7 -12.17 -35.98 9.91
C GLU A 7 -11.18 -35.81 8.76
N SER A 8 -10.86 -36.94 8.15
CA SER A 8 -10.13 -37.02 6.89
C SER A 8 -10.88 -36.21 5.83
N SER A 9 -10.48 -34.95 5.63
CA SER A 9 -11.01 -34.16 4.52
C SER A 9 -10.39 -34.66 3.23
N THR A 10 -11.09 -35.57 2.57
CA THR A 10 -10.91 -35.80 1.14
C THR A 10 -11.29 -34.50 0.46
N THR A 11 -10.32 -33.72 0.02
CA THR A 11 -10.56 -32.53 -0.79
C THR A 11 -11.19 -33.02 -2.10
N ALA A 12 -12.51 -32.98 -2.19
CA ALA A 12 -13.22 -33.25 -3.43
C ALA A 12 -12.87 -32.08 -4.37
N TYR A 13 -11.95 -32.31 -5.30
CA TYR A 13 -11.78 -31.42 -6.44
C TYR A 13 -13.10 -31.43 -7.23
N ALA A 14 -13.70 -30.26 -7.36
CA ALA A 14 -14.82 -30.13 -8.32
C ALA A 14 -14.34 -30.64 -9.69
N PRO A 15 -15.13 -31.42 -10.41
CA PRO A 15 -14.74 -31.90 -11.72
C PRO A 15 -14.43 -30.68 -12.60
N ILE A 16 -13.26 -30.67 -13.22
CA ILE A 16 -12.90 -29.66 -14.21
C ILE A 16 -13.99 -29.69 -15.28
N HIS A 17 -14.62 -28.53 -15.53
CA HIS A 17 -15.66 -28.41 -16.53
C HIS A 17 -15.13 -28.99 -17.88
N PRO A 18 -15.85 -29.85 -18.60
CA PRO A 18 -15.34 -30.51 -19.82
C PRO A 18 -14.89 -29.52 -20.90
N ASP A 19 -15.36 -28.29 -20.85
CA ASP A 19 -14.96 -27.22 -21.77
C ASP A 19 -13.75 -26.37 -21.26
N TYR A 20 -13.12 -26.77 -20.14
CA TYR A 20 -11.94 -26.10 -19.67
C TYR A 20 -10.74 -26.44 -20.55
N GLN A 21 -10.49 -25.63 -21.56
CA GLN A 21 -9.27 -25.70 -22.34
C GLN A 21 -8.10 -25.22 -21.51
N PHE A 22 -7.15 -26.10 -21.26
CA PHE A 22 -5.86 -25.69 -20.68
C PHE A 22 -5.25 -24.63 -21.59
N ILE A 23 -5.08 -23.41 -21.08
CA ILE A 23 -4.37 -22.37 -21.82
C ILE A 23 -2.92 -22.82 -21.92
N ASN A 24 -2.48 -23.16 -23.13
CA ASN A 24 -1.08 -23.45 -23.38
C ASN A 24 -0.31 -22.11 -23.34
N PRO A 25 0.67 -21.93 -22.45
CA PRO A 25 1.44 -20.68 -22.39
C PRO A 25 2.09 -20.30 -23.73
N ALA A 26 2.39 -21.28 -24.60
CA ALA A 26 2.94 -21.01 -25.93
C ALA A 26 1.93 -20.44 -26.94
N THR A 27 0.64 -20.39 -26.58
CA THR A 27 -0.43 -19.81 -27.43
C THR A 27 -0.98 -18.49 -26.89
N LEU A 28 -0.36 -17.93 -25.85
CA LEU A 28 -0.72 -16.59 -25.37
C LEU A 28 -0.43 -15.59 -26.50
N ARG A 29 -1.38 -14.66 -26.69
CA ARG A 29 -1.22 -13.57 -27.66
C ARG A 29 -0.41 -12.45 -26.98
N GLU A 30 0.35 -11.70 -27.76
CA GLU A 30 1.12 -10.52 -27.24
C GLU A 30 0.23 -9.55 -26.45
N GLU A 31 -1.04 -9.45 -26.79
CA GLU A 31 -2.03 -8.61 -26.09
C GLU A 31 -2.44 -9.10 -24.70
N ASP A 32 -2.18 -10.40 -24.41
CA ASP A 32 -2.46 -11.02 -23.11
C ASP A 32 -1.24 -11.03 -22.18
N GLU A 33 -0.08 -10.56 -22.66
CA GLU A 33 1.18 -10.63 -21.93
C GLU A 33 1.38 -9.44 -20.98
N ILE A 34 1.95 -9.73 -19.81
CA ILE A 34 2.49 -8.73 -18.91
C ILE A 34 3.97 -8.56 -19.25
N CYS A 35 4.30 -7.39 -19.82
CA CYS A 35 5.66 -7.08 -20.20
C CYS A 35 6.41 -6.38 -19.07
N PHE A 36 7.52 -6.96 -18.61
CA PHE A 36 8.45 -6.30 -17.68
C PHE A 36 9.31 -5.31 -18.45
N ILE A 37 9.20 -4.03 -18.09
CA ILE A 37 9.82 -2.92 -18.83
C ILE A 37 11.20 -2.60 -18.29
N ARG A 38 11.34 -2.55 -16.96
CA ARG A 38 12.58 -2.19 -16.27
C ARG A 38 12.56 -2.59 -14.81
N ALA A 39 13.75 -2.74 -14.25
CA ALA A 39 13.97 -2.82 -12.82
C ALA A 39 14.52 -1.49 -12.30
N GLN A 40 14.08 -1.07 -11.12
CA GLN A 40 14.63 0.10 -10.44
C GLN A 40 14.46 -0.03 -8.93
N ASN A 41 15.26 0.72 -8.18
CA ASN A 41 14.96 0.91 -6.77
C ASN A 41 14.03 2.12 -6.62
N CYS A 42 13.09 2.05 -5.71
CA CYS A 42 12.29 3.21 -5.29
C CYS A 42 11.64 2.99 -3.93
N CYS A 43 11.20 4.09 -3.31
CA CYS A 43 10.28 4.00 -2.18
C CYS A 43 8.90 3.62 -2.68
N VAL A 44 8.28 2.66 -1.97
CA VAL A 44 6.91 2.23 -2.14
C VAL A 44 6.16 2.49 -0.85
N CYS A 45 4.94 3.00 -0.96
CA CYS A 45 4.08 3.31 0.17
C CYS A 45 2.71 2.68 0.00
N TYR A 46 2.16 2.25 1.13
CA TYR A 46 0.80 1.77 1.28
C TYR A 46 0.09 2.63 2.32
N VAL A 47 -1.10 3.08 2.03
CA VAL A 47 -2.00 3.70 2.99
C VAL A 47 -3.34 2.97 2.97
N ASP A 48 -3.80 2.50 4.13
CA ASP A 48 -4.86 1.50 4.25
C ASP A 48 -5.81 1.85 5.40
N ILE A 49 -7.11 1.74 5.16
CA ILE A 49 -8.12 2.01 6.20
C ILE A 49 -8.13 0.86 7.20
N VAL A 50 -8.11 1.19 8.48
CA VAL A 50 -8.24 0.20 9.56
C VAL A 50 -9.71 -0.19 9.71
N ASP A 51 -9.97 -1.50 9.77
CA ASP A 51 -11.32 -2.09 9.96
C ASP A 51 -12.38 -1.62 8.95
N SER A 52 -11.97 -1.33 7.71
CA SER A 52 -12.85 -0.81 6.66
C SER A 52 -14.05 -1.71 6.38
N THR A 53 -13.85 -3.03 6.39
CA THR A 53 -14.92 -4.01 6.16
C THR A 53 -16.00 -3.92 7.25
N ILE A 54 -15.60 -3.79 8.51
CA ILE A 54 -16.54 -3.65 9.64
C ILE A 54 -17.27 -2.32 9.52
N THR A 55 -16.54 -1.24 9.27
CA THR A 55 -17.10 0.10 9.17
C THR A 55 -18.09 0.21 8.01
N THR A 56 -17.71 -0.24 6.83
CA THR A 56 -18.57 -0.12 5.64
C THR A 56 -19.75 -1.07 5.66
N SER A 57 -19.66 -2.22 6.35
CA SER A 57 -20.82 -3.11 6.54
C SER A 57 -21.92 -2.48 7.39
N SER A 58 -21.60 -1.46 8.18
CA SER A 58 -22.60 -0.69 8.95
C SER A 58 -23.32 0.39 8.12
N ILE A 59 -22.83 0.69 6.93
CA ILE A 59 -23.41 1.70 6.03
C ILE A 59 -24.44 1.03 5.13
N ASN A 60 -25.71 1.25 5.41
CA ASN A 60 -26.81 0.62 4.66
C ASN A 60 -27.06 1.21 3.25
N ASN A 61 -26.33 2.26 2.86
CA ASN A 61 -26.52 2.95 1.58
C ASN A 61 -25.26 2.77 0.70
N PRO A 62 -25.38 2.12 -0.48
CA PRO A 62 -24.25 1.90 -1.39
C PRO A 62 -23.57 3.20 -1.90
N GLU A 63 -24.33 4.30 -2.01
CA GLU A 63 -23.76 5.60 -2.41
C GLU A 63 -22.91 6.18 -1.28
N LYS A 64 -23.34 6.03 -0.03
CA LYS A 64 -22.52 6.42 1.14
C LYS A 64 -21.27 5.57 1.26
N VAL A 65 -21.30 4.27 0.94
CA VAL A 65 -20.10 3.42 0.89
C VAL A 65 -19.11 3.93 -0.17
N ARG A 66 -19.59 4.25 -1.38
CA ARG A 66 -18.76 4.86 -2.42
C ARG A 66 -18.15 6.17 -1.98
N LYS A 67 -18.95 7.05 -1.38
CA LYS A 67 -18.51 8.37 -0.89
C LYS A 67 -17.45 8.24 0.20
N TYR A 68 -17.57 7.26 1.09
CA TYR A 68 -16.59 6.95 2.12
C TYR A 68 -15.21 6.65 1.54
N TYR A 69 -15.14 5.72 0.58
CA TYR A 69 -13.88 5.41 -0.10
C TYR A 69 -13.37 6.56 -0.96
N GLU A 70 -14.27 7.27 -1.66
CA GLU A 70 -13.91 8.39 -2.52
C GLU A 70 -13.22 9.53 -1.75
N ILE A 71 -13.76 9.92 -0.60
CA ILE A 71 -13.16 10.96 0.24
C ILE A 71 -11.76 10.55 0.66
N PHE A 72 -11.58 9.33 1.15
CA PHE A 72 -10.29 8.83 1.60
C PHE A 72 -9.29 8.72 0.46
N LEU A 73 -9.58 7.91 -0.55
CA LEU A 73 -8.64 7.60 -1.62
C LEU A 73 -8.24 8.85 -2.41
N ASN A 74 -9.19 9.74 -2.70
CA ASN A 74 -8.88 10.98 -3.43
C ASN A 74 -8.03 11.93 -2.60
N THR A 75 -8.30 12.06 -1.31
CA THR A 75 -7.48 12.89 -0.43
C THR A 75 -6.05 12.35 -0.33
N MET A 76 -5.88 11.04 -0.09
CA MET A 76 -4.56 10.42 -0.02
C MET A 76 -3.80 10.52 -1.35
N ALA A 77 -4.50 10.28 -2.48
CA ALA A 77 -3.89 10.42 -3.79
C ALA A 77 -3.47 11.87 -4.11
N ALA A 78 -4.26 12.86 -3.69
CA ALA A 78 -3.92 14.27 -3.86
C ALA A 78 -2.67 14.65 -3.06
N ILE A 79 -2.62 14.26 -1.78
CA ILE A 79 -1.44 14.49 -0.93
C ILE A 79 -0.21 13.82 -1.56
N ALA A 80 -0.30 12.54 -1.91
CA ALA A 80 0.82 11.80 -2.49
C ALA A 80 1.38 12.50 -3.76
N ARG A 81 0.50 12.94 -4.67
CA ARG A 81 0.93 13.64 -5.88
C ARG A 81 1.61 14.98 -5.59
N ASN A 82 1.18 15.71 -4.57
CA ASN A 82 1.81 16.99 -4.18
C ASN A 82 3.27 16.81 -3.72
N PHE A 83 3.60 15.62 -3.21
CA PHE A 83 4.98 15.25 -2.85
C PHE A 83 5.70 14.45 -3.96
N GLY A 84 5.20 14.48 -5.18
CA GLY A 84 5.87 13.87 -6.34
C GLY A 84 5.73 12.35 -6.43
N ALA A 85 4.80 11.75 -5.71
CA ALA A 85 4.50 10.34 -5.83
C ALA A 85 3.73 10.02 -7.12
N LYS A 86 3.97 8.84 -7.66
CA LYS A 86 3.17 8.21 -8.71
C LYS A 86 2.22 7.22 -8.07
N ILE A 87 0.92 7.44 -8.27
CA ILE A 87 -0.10 6.46 -7.86
C ILE A 87 0.01 5.24 -8.78
N ILE A 88 0.09 4.07 -8.19
CA ILE A 88 0.17 2.79 -8.91
C ILE A 88 -1.23 2.21 -9.08
N LYS A 89 -1.89 1.92 -7.97
CA LYS A 89 -3.25 1.38 -7.95
C LYS A 89 -3.86 1.49 -6.57
N ASN A 90 -5.16 1.24 -6.49
CA ASN A 90 -5.81 0.88 -5.25
C ASN A 90 -6.15 -0.62 -5.24
N VAL A 91 -6.08 -1.22 -4.06
CA VAL A 91 -6.49 -2.60 -3.81
C VAL A 91 -7.52 -2.55 -2.68
N GLY A 92 -8.80 -2.53 -3.08
CA GLY A 92 -9.87 -2.22 -2.12
C GLY A 92 -9.73 -0.79 -1.57
N ASP A 93 -9.54 -0.70 -0.28
CA ASP A 93 -9.35 0.52 0.50
C ASP A 93 -7.88 0.92 0.71
N CYS A 94 -6.96 0.14 0.19
CA CYS A 94 -5.53 0.42 0.24
C CYS A 94 -5.09 1.17 -1.03
N LEU A 95 -4.48 2.34 -0.87
CA LEU A 95 -3.83 3.08 -1.94
C LEU A 95 -2.34 2.74 -1.97
N ILE A 96 -1.84 2.35 -3.14
CA ILE A 96 -0.44 2.01 -3.39
C ILE A 96 0.18 3.07 -4.30
N PHE A 97 1.30 3.63 -3.89
CA PHE A 97 2.03 4.63 -4.65
C PHE A 97 3.54 4.50 -4.45
N CYS A 98 4.31 5.09 -5.34
CA CYS A 98 5.77 5.05 -5.28
C CYS A 98 6.37 6.41 -5.60
N TYR A 99 7.66 6.56 -5.27
CA TYR A 99 8.43 7.77 -5.52
C TYR A 99 9.55 7.50 -6.54
N PRO A 100 9.31 7.74 -7.85
CA PRO A 100 10.31 7.45 -8.88
C PRO A 100 11.64 8.19 -8.68
N ARG A 101 11.62 9.40 -8.09
CA ARG A 101 12.83 10.19 -7.81
C ARG A 101 13.75 9.58 -6.76
N THR A 102 13.27 8.63 -5.95
CA THR A 102 14.09 7.87 -5.00
C THR A 102 14.91 6.76 -5.67
N SER A 103 14.82 6.60 -6.99
CA SER A 103 15.71 5.69 -7.74
C SER A 103 17.19 6.10 -7.63
N ASP A 104 17.47 7.36 -7.39
CA ASP A 104 18.78 7.84 -6.99
C ASP A 104 18.86 7.87 -5.47
N PRO A 105 19.63 6.95 -4.82
CA PRO A 105 19.73 6.87 -3.38
C PRO A 105 20.41 8.09 -2.74
N SER A 106 21.08 8.93 -3.52
CA SER A 106 21.69 10.17 -3.04
C SER A 106 20.73 11.37 -3.01
N ASN A 107 19.54 11.24 -3.57
CA ASN A 107 18.55 12.31 -3.68
C ASN A 107 17.78 12.53 -2.37
N LYS A 108 18.44 13.17 -1.39
CA LYS A 108 17.87 13.44 -0.07
C LYS A 108 16.50 14.13 -0.12
N SER A 109 16.31 15.06 -1.05
CA SER A 109 15.03 15.77 -1.19
C SER A 109 13.88 14.80 -1.50
N ALA A 110 14.13 13.81 -2.38
CA ALA A 110 13.10 12.82 -2.72
C ALA A 110 12.75 11.93 -1.52
N PHE A 111 13.70 11.59 -0.66
CA PHE A 111 13.43 10.82 0.56
C PHE A 111 12.74 11.65 1.64
N ASN A 112 13.06 12.95 1.74
CA ASN A 112 12.31 13.86 2.60
C ASN A 112 10.85 14.00 2.13
N ASP A 113 10.61 14.09 0.81
CA ASP A 113 9.26 14.14 0.25
C ASP A 113 8.43 12.90 0.66
N VAL A 114 9.06 11.71 0.78
CA VAL A 114 8.39 10.49 1.29
C VAL A 114 7.91 10.66 2.73
N LEU A 115 8.79 11.12 3.61
CA LEU A 115 8.47 11.29 5.04
C LEU A 115 7.43 12.39 5.26
N GLU A 116 7.64 13.55 4.65
CA GLU A 116 6.72 14.69 4.74
C GLU A 116 5.33 14.33 4.22
N CYS A 117 5.25 13.54 3.14
CA CYS A 117 3.99 13.02 2.63
C CYS A 117 3.28 12.15 3.67
N CYS A 118 3.99 11.18 4.27
CA CYS A 118 3.41 10.29 5.27
C CYS A 118 2.90 11.09 6.48
N ILE A 119 3.66 12.07 6.94
CA ILE A 119 3.29 12.94 8.07
C ILE A 119 2.06 13.78 7.70
N THR A 120 2.09 14.44 6.53
CA THR A 120 0.96 15.24 6.03
C THR A 120 -0.31 14.41 5.92
N MET A 121 -0.19 13.15 5.50
CA MET A 121 -1.32 12.23 5.49
C MET A 121 -1.88 11.99 6.90
N ILE A 122 -1.03 11.79 7.91
CA ILE A 122 -1.50 11.59 9.29
C ILE A 122 -2.16 12.86 9.82
N ASP A 123 -1.59 14.03 9.57
CA ASP A 123 -2.14 15.33 9.99
C ASP A 123 -3.51 15.61 9.34
N ALA A 124 -3.70 15.17 8.10
CA ALA A 124 -4.96 15.33 7.39
C ALA A 124 -6.15 14.57 8.02
N ARG A 125 -5.91 13.64 8.95
CA ARG A 125 -6.94 12.77 9.54
C ARG A 125 -8.12 13.55 10.13
N ASN A 126 -7.86 14.61 10.85
CA ASN A 126 -8.92 15.40 11.48
C ASN A 126 -9.80 16.07 10.43
N THR A 127 -9.18 16.62 9.38
CA THR A 127 -9.92 17.25 8.26
C THR A 127 -10.75 16.23 7.48
N ILE A 128 -10.19 15.04 7.25
CA ILE A 128 -10.90 13.94 6.59
C ILE A 128 -12.12 13.52 7.44
N ASN A 129 -11.94 13.32 8.75
CA ASN A 129 -13.02 12.91 9.64
C ASN A 129 -14.08 14.02 9.81
N GLN A 130 -13.69 15.28 9.77
CA GLN A 130 -14.65 16.38 9.69
C GLN A 130 -15.50 16.25 8.41
N LYS A 131 -14.86 16.01 7.25
CA LYS A 131 -15.57 15.80 5.98
C LYS A 131 -16.47 14.58 6.01
N MET A 132 -16.02 13.47 6.62
CA MET A 132 -16.87 12.30 6.85
C MET A 132 -18.12 12.66 7.65
N HIS A 133 -17.97 13.41 8.71
CA HIS A 133 -19.10 13.85 9.55
C HIS A 133 -20.09 14.74 8.77
N GLU A 134 -19.60 15.68 7.96
CA GLU A 134 -20.44 16.54 7.10
C GLU A 134 -21.29 15.73 6.12
N GLU A 135 -20.79 14.58 5.67
CA GLU A 135 -21.47 13.64 4.77
C GLU A 135 -22.29 12.56 5.54
N GLU A 136 -22.42 12.70 6.86
CA GLU A 136 -23.05 11.69 7.75
C GLU A 136 -22.46 10.29 7.56
N LEU A 137 -21.12 10.21 7.46
CA LEU A 137 -20.33 8.99 7.35
C LEU A 137 -19.60 8.69 8.65
N PRO A 138 -19.31 7.43 8.96
CA PRO A 138 -18.51 7.08 10.12
C PRO A 138 -17.08 7.63 9.95
N SER A 139 -16.47 8.01 11.08
CA SER A 139 -15.04 8.36 11.11
C SER A 139 -14.18 7.18 10.70
N LEU A 140 -13.04 7.48 10.10
CA LEU A 140 -12.05 6.47 9.72
C LEU A 140 -10.72 6.64 10.46
N SER A 141 -10.03 5.53 10.57
CA SER A 141 -8.63 5.45 10.95
C SER A 141 -7.86 4.73 9.86
N TYR A 142 -6.61 5.03 9.70
CA TYR A 142 -5.75 4.42 8.68
C TYR A 142 -4.32 4.28 9.18
N ARG A 143 -3.54 3.55 8.46
CA ARG A 143 -2.13 3.31 8.74
C ARG A 143 -1.33 3.44 7.45
N ILE A 144 -0.08 3.82 7.60
CA ILE A 144 0.82 4.06 6.48
C ILE A 144 2.06 3.20 6.66
N SER A 145 2.50 2.60 5.58
CA SER A 145 3.82 1.99 5.52
C SER A 145 4.61 2.53 4.35
N ALA A 146 5.92 2.63 4.52
CA ALA A 146 6.86 3.00 3.47
C ALA A 146 8.12 2.16 3.57
N ASP A 147 8.63 1.69 2.44
CA ASP A 147 9.92 1.02 2.40
C ASP A 147 10.63 1.30 1.08
N TYR A 148 11.94 1.09 1.06
CA TYR A 148 12.79 1.31 -0.11
C TYR A 148 13.43 0.00 -0.57
N GLY A 149 13.33 -0.27 -1.86
CA GLY A 149 13.94 -1.45 -2.43
C GLY A 149 13.68 -1.59 -3.93
N ARG A 150 14.11 -2.75 -4.45
CA ARG A 150 14.00 -3.07 -5.87
C ARG A 150 12.57 -3.45 -6.24
N VAL A 151 12.08 -2.82 -7.30
CA VAL A 151 10.84 -3.16 -7.99
C VAL A 151 11.11 -3.50 -9.45
N GLU A 152 10.31 -4.40 -9.97
CA GLU A 152 10.15 -4.65 -11.39
C GLU A 152 8.91 -3.89 -11.87
N VAL A 153 9.08 -3.04 -12.85
CA VAL A 153 8.00 -2.27 -13.46
C VAL A 153 7.48 -3.05 -14.65
N ALA A 154 6.21 -3.35 -14.64
CA ALA A 154 5.55 -4.07 -15.73
C ALA A 154 4.33 -3.31 -16.22
N ARG A 155 3.92 -3.62 -17.44
CA ARG A 155 2.72 -3.10 -18.08
C ARG A 155 2.00 -4.25 -18.75
N SER A 156 0.68 -4.31 -18.55
CA SER A 156 -0.17 -5.16 -19.38
C SER A 156 -0.44 -4.45 -20.70
N ALA A 157 -0.53 -5.17 -21.80
CA ALA A 157 -0.90 -4.63 -23.10
C ALA A 157 -2.28 -3.93 -23.08
N THR A 158 -3.15 -4.36 -22.15
CA THR A 158 -4.50 -3.82 -21.95
C THR A 158 -4.59 -2.69 -20.94
N SER A 159 -3.46 -2.28 -20.30
CA SER A 159 -3.43 -1.23 -19.27
C SER A 159 -2.49 -0.11 -19.64
N GLU A 160 -2.97 1.14 -19.56
CA GLU A 160 -2.14 2.33 -19.74
C GLU A 160 -1.24 2.64 -18.54
N SER A 161 -1.49 1.99 -17.39
CA SER A 161 -0.74 2.22 -16.16
C SER A 161 0.31 1.16 -15.92
N ASP A 162 1.48 1.57 -15.42
CA ASP A 162 2.50 0.65 -14.92
C ASP A 162 2.04 -0.01 -13.62
N ASP A 163 2.38 -1.28 -13.44
CA ASP A 163 2.27 -1.98 -12.17
C ASP A 163 3.65 -2.30 -11.61
N LEU A 164 3.74 -2.54 -10.31
CA LEU A 164 4.98 -2.84 -9.62
C LEU A 164 4.95 -4.24 -9.04
N PHE A 165 6.06 -4.95 -9.22
CA PHE A 165 6.27 -6.30 -8.70
C PHE A 165 7.59 -6.36 -7.92
N GLY A 166 7.70 -7.31 -7.02
CA GLY A 166 8.94 -7.59 -6.31
C GLY A 166 8.76 -7.74 -4.80
N PRO A 167 9.83 -8.22 -4.13
CA PRO A 167 9.79 -8.48 -2.69
C PRO A 167 9.38 -7.27 -1.84
N ILE A 168 9.78 -6.05 -2.28
CA ILE A 168 9.49 -4.81 -1.56
C ILE A 168 7.97 -4.54 -1.47
N MET A 169 7.20 -4.91 -2.49
CA MET A 169 5.75 -4.76 -2.48
C MET A 169 5.13 -5.62 -1.36
N ASN A 170 5.56 -6.88 -1.28
CA ASN A 170 5.10 -7.81 -0.24
C ASN A 170 5.57 -7.37 1.14
N MET A 171 6.81 -6.86 1.25
CA MET A 171 7.36 -6.38 2.51
C MET A 171 6.58 -5.15 3.01
N CYS A 172 6.35 -4.16 2.14
CA CYS A 172 5.61 -2.96 2.50
C CYS A 172 4.17 -3.29 2.94
N SER A 173 3.51 -4.26 2.30
CA SER A 173 2.20 -4.77 2.73
C SER A 173 2.25 -5.41 4.13
N LYS A 174 3.27 -6.23 4.41
CA LYS A 174 3.48 -6.84 5.74
C LYS A 174 3.75 -5.78 6.81
N ILE A 175 4.57 -4.77 6.51
CA ILE A 175 4.84 -3.64 7.40
C ILE A 175 3.54 -2.88 7.67
N ASN A 176 2.73 -2.63 6.64
CA ASN A 176 1.45 -1.96 6.78
C ASN A 176 0.53 -2.70 7.76
N SER A 177 0.44 -4.03 7.67
CA SER A 177 -0.38 -4.83 8.59
C SER A 177 0.03 -4.74 10.06
N LYS A 178 1.26 -4.30 10.34
CA LYS A 178 1.84 -4.12 11.69
C LYS A 178 1.92 -2.66 12.11
N ALA A 179 1.73 -1.73 11.19
CA ALA A 179 1.77 -0.31 11.48
C ALA A 179 0.70 0.05 12.53
N PRO A 180 1.02 0.98 13.44
CA PRO A 180 0.05 1.43 14.44
C PRO A 180 -1.13 2.14 13.76
N THR A 181 -2.31 2.01 14.34
CA THR A 181 -3.49 2.75 13.89
C THR A 181 -3.22 4.25 13.97
N ASN A 182 -3.48 4.97 12.90
CA ASN A 182 -3.18 6.39 12.72
C ASN A 182 -1.69 6.71 12.87
N GLY A 183 -0.84 5.79 12.44
CA GLY A 183 0.61 5.93 12.50
C GLY A 183 1.29 5.49 11.22
N ILE A 184 2.61 5.61 11.25
CA ILE A 184 3.52 5.31 10.15
C ILE A 184 4.48 4.22 10.60
N ALA A 185 4.72 3.23 9.74
CA ALA A 185 5.80 2.28 9.90
C ALA A 185 6.69 2.30 8.67
N ILE A 186 8.01 2.31 8.87
CA ILE A 186 8.98 2.27 7.77
C ILE A 186 9.75 0.94 7.79
N GLY A 187 10.11 0.47 6.62
CA GLY A 187 10.93 -0.73 6.48
C GLY A 187 12.42 -0.46 6.62
N ASP A 188 13.19 -1.53 6.80
CA ASP A 188 14.64 -1.52 6.98
C ASP A 188 15.38 -0.87 5.78
N GLY A 189 14.87 -1.08 4.55
CA GLY A 189 15.45 -0.48 3.36
C GLY A 189 15.40 1.04 3.38
N LEU A 190 14.25 1.62 3.71
CA LEU A 190 14.09 3.06 3.84
C LEU A 190 14.87 3.60 5.05
N TYR A 191 14.81 2.92 6.18
CA TYR A 191 15.51 3.33 7.39
C TYR A 191 17.03 3.45 7.17
N LYS A 192 17.65 2.47 6.51
CA LYS A 192 19.08 2.50 6.18
C LYS A 192 19.48 3.68 5.29
N ILE A 193 18.66 4.00 4.30
CA ILE A 193 18.89 5.17 3.45
C ILE A 193 18.81 6.45 4.27
N LEU A 194 17.79 6.60 5.10
CA LEU A 194 17.64 7.78 5.95
C LEU A 194 18.80 7.95 6.92
N GLN A 195 19.27 6.88 7.55
CA GLN A 195 20.44 6.90 8.43
C GLN A 195 21.73 7.35 7.70
N SER A 196 21.85 7.08 6.40
CA SER A 196 23.02 7.49 5.61
C SER A 196 23.09 9.02 5.42
N PHE A 197 22.01 9.73 5.66
CA PHE A 197 21.97 11.18 5.53
C PHE A 197 22.34 11.84 6.86
N SER A 198 23.36 12.68 6.85
CA SER A 198 23.87 13.39 8.04
C SER A 198 22.83 14.29 8.75
N SER A 199 21.72 14.57 8.09
CA SER A 199 20.57 15.34 8.64
C SER A 199 19.54 14.46 9.36
N PHE A 200 19.69 13.13 9.36
CA PHE A 200 18.72 12.23 10.00
C PHE A 200 18.71 12.41 11.53
N SER A 201 19.88 12.62 12.14
CA SER A 201 19.97 12.94 13.58
C SER A 201 19.23 14.22 13.98
N SER A 202 19.06 15.16 13.08
CA SER A 202 18.26 16.38 13.34
C SER A 202 16.74 16.17 13.22
N LEU A 203 16.31 15.08 12.58
CA LEU A 203 14.89 14.68 12.59
C LEU A 203 14.50 14.01 13.91
N GLU A 204 15.41 13.26 14.53
CA GLU A 204 15.21 12.73 15.89
C GLU A 204 15.10 13.85 16.93
N ASP A 205 15.86 14.94 16.76
CA ASP A 205 15.78 16.14 17.60
C ASP A 205 14.50 16.97 17.39
N ASN A 206 13.81 16.78 16.25
CA ASN A 206 12.62 17.52 15.83
C ASN A 206 11.28 16.78 16.02
N CYS A 207 11.14 15.95 17.06
CA CYS A 207 9.87 15.32 17.49
C CYS A 207 9.47 14.01 16.79
N TYR A 208 10.32 13.35 16.02
CA TYR A 208 10.00 12.03 15.49
C TYR A 208 10.63 10.93 16.36
N HIS A 209 9.81 10.23 17.13
CA HIS A 209 10.24 9.04 17.83
C HIS A 209 10.11 7.83 16.87
N PHE A 210 11.25 7.22 16.54
CA PHE A 210 11.28 5.95 15.84
C PHE A 210 11.26 4.82 16.89
N GLU A 211 10.15 4.09 16.95
CA GLU A 211 10.08 2.85 17.72
C GLU A 211 10.43 1.67 16.80
N GLU A 212 11.34 0.82 17.24
CA GLU A 212 11.66 -0.39 16.49
C GLU A 212 10.51 -1.39 16.59
N ILE A 213 9.84 -1.66 15.47
CA ILE A 213 8.86 -2.73 15.36
C ILE A 213 9.59 -3.99 14.93
N ILE A 214 9.99 -4.81 15.89
CA ILE A 214 10.56 -6.14 15.62
C ILE A 214 9.42 -7.04 15.15
N THR A 215 9.43 -7.42 13.88
CA THR A 215 8.59 -8.51 13.40
C THR A 215 9.26 -9.82 13.79
N PRO A 216 8.60 -10.73 14.53
CA PRO A 216 9.11 -12.06 14.71
C PRO A 216 9.34 -12.69 13.33
N GLU A 217 10.54 -13.22 13.12
CA GLU A 217 10.84 -14.04 11.95
C GLU A 217 9.83 -15.22 11.94
N GLY A 218 9.05 -15.33 10.89
CA GLY A 218 8.11 -16.39 10.63
C GLY A 218 8.37 -16.99 9.26
#